data_6b744c593f5e3c3d9aa61ba5d91cf9fd
#
_entry.id   6b744c593f5e3c3d9aa61ba5d91cf9fd
#
_cell.length_a   1.000
_cell.length_b   1.000
_cell.length_c   1.000
_cell.angle_alpha   90.00
_cell.angle_beta   90.00
_cell.angle_gamma   90.00
#
_symmetry.space_group_name_H-M   'P 1'
#
loop_
_entity.id
_entity.type
_entity.pdbx_description
1 polymer ?
#
loop_
_entity_poly.entity_id
_entity_poly.type
_entity_poly.pdbx_seq_one_letter_code
_entity_poly.pdbx_strand_id
1 'polypeptide(L)'
;MNNSSAKIKKEQTPQQRQELLNALKARFEKNLNRHQSLEWSKVQKKLNDNHQKLWSLSEMERTGGEPDVIGFDKKTDEFIFYDCSEESPKGRRNVCYDHEAQQEREKKGVHPEGNAVDMAASMGTELIGEEQYRELQKLGEFDTKTQSWIKTPSDIRKLGGALFADRRYGHVFVYHNSAPSFYSVRGFRASLKV
;
A
#
# COMPACT_ATOMS: atom_id res chain seq x y z
N MET A 1 4.34 -23.17 27.30
CA MET A 1 3.32 -22.15 27.31
C MET A 1 2.89 -21.93 25.86
N ASN A 2 1.65 -22.32 25.56
CA ASN A 2 1.15 -22.35 24.19
C ASN A 2 0.91 -20.93 23.67
N ASN A 3 1.73 -20.48 22.75
CA ASN A 3 1.49 -19.26 21.99
C ASN A 3 0.51 -19.59 20.84
N SER A 4 -0.77 -19.60 21.14
CA SER A 4 -1.84 -19.66 20.15
C SER A 4 -1.94 -18.30 19.48
N SER A 5 -1.17 -18.09 18.42
CA SER A 5 -1.43 -16.99 17.48
C SER A 5 -2.82 -17.20 16.91
N ALA A 6 -3.79 -16.45 17.42
CA ALA A 6 -5.12 -16.41 16.84
C ALA A 6 -4.96 -15.98 15.37
N LYS A 7 -5.12 -16.92 14.43
CA LYS A 7 -5.25 -16.61 13.00
C LYS A 7 -6.43 -15.64 12.87
N ILE A 8 -6.14 -14.38 12.61
CA ILE A 8 -7.17 -13.40 12.27
C ILE A 8 -7.95 -13.99 11.10
N LYS A 9 -9.23 -14.27 11.31
CA LYS A 9 -10.09 -14.74 10.22
C LYS A 9 -10.15 -13.64 9.16
N LYS A 10 -9.50 -13.88 8.04
CA LYS A 10 -9.51 -13.02 6.85
C LYS A 10 -10.83 -13.18 6.07
N GLU A 11 -11.96 -13.18 6.78
CA GLU A 11 -13.29 -13.42 6.22
C GLU A 11 -14.16 -12.18 6.42
N GLN A 12 -14.67 -11.67 5.30
CA GLN A 12 -15.67 -10.60 5.27
C GLN A 12 -17.07 -11.20 5.16
N THR A 13 -18.05 -10.56 5.78
CA THR A 13 -19.46 -10.89 5.54
C THR A 13 -19.86 -10.55 4.10
N PRO A 14 -20.91 -11.17 3.56
CA PRO A 14 -21.44 -10.81 2.24
C PRO A 14 -21.75 -9.31 2.11
N GLN A 15 -22.29 -8.71 3.17
CA GLN A 15 -22.59 -7.28 3.20
C GLN A 15 -21.30 -6.43 3.10
N GLN A 16 -20.29 -6.73 3.89
CA GLN A 16 -18.99 -6.01 3.84
C GLN A 16 -18.33 -6.10 2.46
N ARG A 17 -18.40 -7.27 1.82
CA ARG A 17 -17.90 -7.45 0.45
C ARG A 17 -18.65 -6.57 -0.55
N GLN A 18 -19.99 -6.52 -0.44
CA GLN A 18 -20.80 -5.70 -1.34
C GLN A 18 -20.54 -4.20 -1.14
N GLU A 19 -20.40 -3.74 0.09
CA GLU A 19 -20.07 -2.36 0.42
C GLU A 19 -18.70 -1.97 -0.17
N LEU A 20 -17.68 -2.84 -0.03
CA LEU A 20 -16.37 -2.62 -0.62
C LEU A 20 -16.44 -2.58 -2.15
N LEU A 21 -17.12 -3.53 -2.80
CA LEU A 21 -17.29 -3.55 -4.26
C LEU A 21 -17.97 -2.29 -4.77
N ASN A 22 -18.94 -1.76 -4.05
CA ASN A 22 -19.61 -0.51 -4.39
C ASN A 22 -18.65 0.69 -4.28
N ALA A 23 -17.82 0.74 -3.22
CA ALA A 23 -16.82 1.80 -3.05
C ALA A 23 -15.75 1.75 -4.15
N LEU A 24 -15.22 0.56 -4.47
CA LEU A 24 -14.25 0.36 -5.54
C LEU A 24 -14.84 0.74 -6.90
N LYS A 25 -16.09 0.35 -7.18
CA LYS A 25 -16.79 0.71 -8.42
C LYS A 25 -16.94 2.22 -8.56
N ALA A 26 -17.43 2.88 -7.52
CA ALA A 26 -17.62 4.33 -7.54
C ALA A 26 -16.29 5.08 -7.78
N ARG A 27 -15.19 4.59 -7.20
CA ARG A 27 -13.85 5.14 -7.40
C ARG A 27 -13.36 4.90 -8.83
N PHE A 28 -13.54 3.68 -9.35
CA PHE A 28 -13.24 3.32 -10.73
C PHE A 28 -13.97 4.25 -11.72
N GLU A 29 -15.28 4.43 -11.56
CA GLU A 29 -16.08 5.29 -12.43
C GLU A 29 -15.71 6.77 -12.34
N LYS A 30 -15.28 7.23 -11.16
CA LYS A 30 -14.84 8.61 -10.93
C LYS A 30 -13.48 8.93 -11.57
N ASN A 31 -12.58 7.94 -11.69
CA ASN A 31 -11.18 8.16 -12.07
C ASN A 31 -10.80 7.43 -13.36
N LEU A 32 -11.63 7.53 -14.41
CA LEU A 32 -11.44 6.85 -15.70
C LEU A 32 -10.06 7.11 -16.36
N ASN A 33 -9.41 8.21 -16.02
CA ASN A 33 -8.06 8.53 -16.49
C ASN A 33 -6.98 7.57 -15.96
N ARG A 34 -7.23 6.86 -14.85
CA ARG A 34 -6.26 5.92 -14.23
C ARG A 34 -6.20 4.57 -14.93
N HIS A 35 -7.25 4.19 -15.66
CA HIS A 35 -7.41 2.84 -16.20
C HIS A 35 -8.15 2.84 -17.57
N GLN A 36 -7.68 3.66 -18.49
CA GLN A 36 -8.24 3.72 -19.84
C GLN A 36 -8.36 2.32 -20.46
N SER A 37 -9.49 2.04 -21.09
CA SER A 37 -9.83 0.76 -21.72
C SER A 37 -10.10 -0.45 -20.81
N LEU A 38 -10.11 -0.30 -19.49
CA LEU A 38 -10.54 -1.36 -18.58
C LEU A 38 -12.05 -1.30 -18.36
N GLU A 39 -12.65 -2.47 -18.14
CA GLU A 39 -14.07 -2.61 -17.86
C GLU A 39 -14.30 -3.08 -16.43
N TRP A 40 -15.11 -2.35 -15.66
CA TRP A 40 -15.43 -2.70 -14.28
C TRP A 40 -15.98 -4.13 -14.14
N SER A 41 -16.81 -4.59 -15.07
CA SER A 41 -17.39 -5.94 -15.04
C SER A 41 -16.32 -7.05 -14.98
N LYS A 42 -15.19 -6.87 -15.66
CA LYS A 42 -14.06 -7.81 -15.65
C LYS A 42 -13.31 -7.76 -14.31
N VAL A 43 -13.09 -6.55 -13.79
CA VAL A 43 -12.49 -6.34 -12.47
C VAL A 43 -13.35 -6.99 -11.39
N GLN A 44 -14.64 -6.70 -11.37
CA GLN A 44 -15.59 -7.23 -10.39
C GLN A 44 -15.65 -8.76 -10.42
N LYS A 45 -15.63 -9.37 -11.61
CA LYS A 45 -15.59 -10.83 -11.75
C LYS A 45 -14.36 -11.43 -11.05
N LYS A 46 -13.16 -10.92 -11.34
CA LYS A 46 -11.92 -11.38 -10.69
C LYS A 46 -11.97 -11.23 -9.17
N LEU A 47 -12.53 -10.12 -8.67
CA LEU A 47 -12.67 -9.86 -7.23
C LEU A 47 -13.66 -10.83 -6.58
N ASN A 48 -14.79 -11.13 -7.23
CA ASN A 48 -15.77 -12.10 -6.73
C ASN A 48 -15.18 -13.51 -6.63
N ASP A 49 -14.31 -13.87 -7.56
CA ASP A 49 -13.65 -15.18 -7.60
C ASP A 49 -12.49 -15.30 -6.59
N ASN A 50 -12.06 -14.18 -5.95
CA ASN A 50 -10.92 -14.18 -5.04
C ASN A 50 -11.18 -13.39 -3.75
N HIS A 51 -11.86 -14.01 -2.80
CA HIS A 51 -12.21 -13.41 -1.51
C HIS A 51 -11.00 -12.97 -0.68
N GLN A 52 -9.85 -13.64 -0.81
CA GLN A 52 -8.63 -13.24 -0.10
C GLN A 52 -8.09 -11.91 -0.61
N LYS A 53 -8.11 -11.70 -1.92
CA LYS A 53 -7.69 -10.42 -2.53
C LYS A 53 -8.68 -9.31 -2.20
N LEU A 54 -9.97 -9.62 -2.18
CA LEU A 54 -11.00 -8.67 -1.76
C LEU A 54 -10.80 -8.26 -0.30
N TRP A 55 -10.43 -9.21 0.58
CA TRP A 55 -10.05 -8.87 1.96
C TRP A 55 -8.82 -7.95 2.01
N SER A 56 -7.78 -8.20 1.21
CA SER A 56 -6.60 -7.31 1.13
C SER A 56 -6.98 -5.89 0.70
N LEU A 57 -7.88 -5.74 -0.28
CA LEU A 57 -8.41 -4.43 -0.68
C LEU A 57 -9.20 -3.75 0.45
N SER A 58 -9.93 -4.53 1.28
CA SER A 58 -10.61 -3.95 2.45
C SER A 58 -9.64 -3.43 3.50
N GLU A 59 -8.49 -4.07 3.68
CA GLU A 59 -7.44 -3.58 4.56
C GLU A 59 -6.77 -2.31 4.01
N MET A 60 -6.58 -2.25 2.68
CA MET A 60 -6.11 -1.02 2.03
C MET A 60 -7.11 0.12 2.25
N GLU A 61 -8.41 -0.12 2.08
CA GLU A 61 -9.49 0.85 2.32
C GLU A 61 -9.55 1.29 3.78
N ARG A 62 -9.60 0.33 4.72
CA ARG A 62 -9.68 0.57 6.16
C ARG A 62 -8.54 1.45 6.68
N THR A 63 -7.36 1.34 6.12
CA THR A 63 -6.18 2.13 6.50
C THR A 63 -6.07 3.46 5.74
N GLY A 64 -7.03 3.79 4.88
CA GLY A 64 -7.10 5.06 4.15
C GLY A 64 -6.29 5.09 2.86
N GLY A 65 -6.06 3.92 2.23
CA GLY A 65 -5.31 3.83 0.98
C GLY A 65 -6.11 4.24 -0.25
N GLU A 66 -7.43 4.14 -0.18
CA GLU A 66 -8.31 4.39 -1.34
C GLU A 66 -7.86 3.62 -2.60
N PRO A 67 -7.78 2.26 -2.53
CA PRO A 67 -7.24 1.47 -3.63
C PRO A 67 -8.05 1.63 -4.91
N ASP A 68 -7.36 1.80 -6.04
CA ASP A 68 -7.97 1.89 -7.36
C ASP A 68 -7.20 1.04 -8.37
N VAL A 69 -7.88 0.59 -9.41
CA VAL A 69 -7.27 -0.14 -10.52
C VAL A 69 -6.46 0.85 -11.35
N ILE A 70 -5.19 0.54 -11.59
CA ILE A 70 -4.31 1.40 -12.39
C ILE A 70 -3.80 0.70 -13.66
N GLY A 71 -4.10 -0.58 -13.83
CA GLY A 71 -3.64 -1.33 -14.98
C GLY A 71 -4.04 -2.79 -14.98
N PHE A 72 -3.61 -3.48 -16.02
CA PHE A 72 -3.82 -4.91 -16.22
C PHE A 72 -2.53 -5.54 -16.75
N ASP A 73 -2.02 -6.54 -16.05
CA ASP A 73 -0.86 -7.33 -16.47
C ASP A 73 -1.31 -8.49 -17.37
N LYS A 74 -1.11 -8.34 -18.68
CA LYS A 74 -1.51 -9.36 -19.67
C LYS A 74 -0.73 -10.68 -19.54
N LYS A 75 0.46 -10.67 -18.91
CA LYS A 75 1.28 -11.87 -18.75
C LYS A 75 0.76 -12.77 -17.65
N THR A 76 0.29 -12.16 -16.56
CA THR A 76 -0.23 -12.87 -15.38
C THR A 76 -1.76 -12.91 -15.34
N ASP A 77 -2.44 -12.21 -16.25
CA ASP A 77 -3.91 -12.05 -16.30
C ASP A 77 -4.45 -11.44 -15.00
N GLU A 78 -3.74 -10.43 -14.46
CA GLU A 78 -4.08 -9.81 -13.18
C GLU A 78 -4.35 -8.31 -13.32
N PHE A 79 -5.37 -7.82 -12.63
CA PHE A 79 -5.56 -6.37 -12.42
C PHE A 79 -4.61 -5.87 -11.34
N ILE A 80 -4.06 -4.67 -11.55
CA ILE A 80 -3.11 -4.03 -10.65
C ILE A 80 -3.84 -2.93 -9.90
N PHE A 81 -3.84 -3.03 -8.57
CA PHE A 81 -4.37 -2.02 -7.66
C PHE A 81 -3.22 -1.32 -6.93
N TYR A 82 -3.31 -0.01 -6.80
CA TYR A 82 -2.45 0.78 -5.93
C TYR A 82 -3.28 1.59 -4.95
N ASP A 83 -2.67 1.95 -3.82
CA ASP A 83 -3.21 3.02 -2.98
C ASP A 83 -3.19 4.34 -3.74
N CYS A 84 -4.35 4.92 -3.93
CA CYS A 84 -4.58 6.15 -4.70
C CYS A 84 -5.13 7.30 -3.84
N SER A 85 -5.03 7.22 -2.51
CA SER A 85 -5.28 8.36 -1.64
C SER A 85 -4.32 9.51 -1.94
N GLU A 86 -4.77 10.74 -1.86
CA GLU A 86 -3.96 11.94 -2.17
C GLU A 86 -2.64 11.96 -1.40
N GLU A 87 -2.69 11.65 -0.11
CA GLU A 87 -1.53 11.58 0.77
C GLU A 87 -1.28 10.15 1.24
N SER A 88 -0.08 9.84 1.69
CA SER A 88 0.26 8.53 2.29
C SER A 88 -0.83 8.11 3.29
N PRO A 89 -1.35 6.86 3.22
CA PRO A 89 -2.51 6.44 4.01
C PRO A 89 -2.36 6.75 5.51
N LYS A 90 -3.34 7.43 6.09
CA LYS A 90 -3.26 7.96 7.46
C LYS A 90 -3.03 6.85 8.51
N GLY A 91 -3.67 5.71 8.32
CA GLY A 91 -3.54 4.55 9.21
C GLY A 91 -2.22 3.78 9.08
N ARG A 92 -1.26 4.28 8.30
CA ARG A 92 0.03 3.62 8.02
C ARG A 92 1.23 4.55 8.19
N ARG A 93 1.05 5.69 8.84
CA ARG A 93 2.12 6.67 9.08
C ARG A 93 2.82 6.41 10.41
N ASN A 94 3.93 7.12 10.64
CA ASN A 94 4.73 7.04 11.86
C ASN A 94 5.37 5.66 12.06
N VAL A 95 5.82 5.05 10.99
CA VAL A 95 6.35 3.69 10.93
C VAL A 95 7.81 3.65 10.49
N CYS A 96 8.61 2.73 11.04
CA CYS A 96 9.92 2.36 10.53
C CYS A 96 9.79 1.63 9.19
N TYR A 97 10.92 1.34 8.55
CA TYR A 97 10.89 0.63 7.28
C TYR A 97 10.47 -0.84 7.45
N ASP A 98 11.16 -1.60 8.27
CA ASP A 98 10.94 -3.04 8.48
C ASP A 98 11.08 -3.46 9.94
N HIS A 99 10.89 -4.75 10.20
CA HIS A 99 10.89 -5.35 11.52
C HIS A 99 12.20 -5.10 12.29
N GLU A 100 13.35 -5.30 11.65
CA GLU A 100 14.68 -5.08 12.26
C GLU A 100 14.84 -3.61 12.70
N ALA A 101 14.44 -2.70 11.84
CA ALA A 101 14.46 -1.27 12.10
C ALA A 101 13.54 -0.87 13.25
N GLN A 102 12.34 -1.48 13.34
CA GLN A 102 11.43 -1.28 14.46
C GLN A 102 12.04 -1.77 15.77
N GLN A 103 12.59 -2.98 15.79
CA GLN A 103 13.24 -3.55 16.98
C GLN A 103 14.43 -2.69 17.47
N GLU A 104 15.20 -2.09 16.54
CA GLU A 104 16.27 -1.18 16.92
C GLU A 104 15.76 0.04 17.70
N ARG A 105 14.59 0.58 17.32
CA ARG A 105 13.96 1.70 18.05
C ARG A 105 13.41 1.27 19.41
N GLU A 106 12.73 0.15 19.45
CA GLU A 106 12.15 -0.39 20.68
C GLU A 106 13.21 -0.68 21.75
N LYS A 107 14.37 -1.22 21.35
CA LYS A 107 15.54 -1.40 22.25
C LYS A 107 16.05 -0.08 22.85
N LYS A 108 15.80 1.05 22.20
CA LYS A 108 16.15 2.40 22.68
C LYS A 108 14.99 3.07 23.45
N GLY A 109 13.91 2.33 23.75
CA GLY A 109 12.73 2.87 24.43
C GLY A 109 11.85 3.78 23.58
N VAL A 110 11.99 3.71 22.25
CA VAL A 110 11.19 4.51 21.31
C VAL A 110 10.26 3.58 20.54
N HIS A 111 8.97 3.90 20.53
CA HIS A 111 7.93 3.02 20.01
C HIS A 111 7.24 3.66 18.77
N PRO A 112 7.63 3.27 17.54
CA PRO A 112 6.89 3.62 16.34
C PRO A 112 5.54 2.87 16.29
N GLU A 113 4.62 3.32 15.45
CA GLU A 113 3.31 2.65 15.24
C GLU A 113 3.43 1.27 14.57
N GLY A 114 4.64 0.89 14.15
CA GLY A 114 4.95 -0.36 13.48
C GLY A 114 6.05 -0.19 12.44
N ASN A 115 6.00 -1.05 11.41
CA ASN A 115 6.89 -0.93 10.26
C ASN A 115 6.14 -1.21 8.94
N ALA A 116 6.62 -0.61 7.88
CA ALA A 116 5.95 -0.62 6.57
C ALA A 116 5.87 -2.02 5.95
N VAL A 117 6.96 -2.81 6.04
CA VAL A 117 7.04 -4.15 5.42
C VAL A 117 6.08 -5.13 6.08
N ASP A 118 6.10 -5.24 7.41
CA ASP A 118 5.21 -6.17 8.13
C ASP A 118 3.74 -5.76 8.00
N MET A 119 3.45 -4.45 8.03
CA MET A 119 2.09 -3.97 7.84
C MET A 119 1.56 -4.30 6.45
N ALA A 120 2.34 -4.07 5.39
CA ALA A 120 1.95 -4.45 4.02
C ALA A 120 1.73 -5.96 3.92
N ALA A 121 2.64 -6.78 4.44
CA ALA A 121 2.53 -8.24 4.45
C ALA A 121 1.29 -8.71 5.22
N SER A 122 0.98 -8.11 6.38
CA SER A 122 -0.22 -8.45 7.17
C SER A 122 -1.51 -8.18 6.41
N MET A 123 -1.54 -7.16 5.56
CA MET A 123 -2.65 -6.82 4.68
C MET A 123 -2.71 -7.71 3.42
N GLY A 124 -1.71 -8.58 3.19
CA GLY A 124 -1.59 -9.39 1.97
C GLY A 124 -1.24 -8.57 0.73
N THR A 125 -0.53 -7.47 0.90
CA THR A 125 -0.09 -6.52 -0.12
C THR A 125 1.43 -6.39 -0.13
N GLU A 126 1.99 -5.65 -1.09
CA GLU A 126 3.41 -5.32 -1.17
C GLU A 126 3.61 -3.80 -1.20
N LEU A 127 4.76 -3.33 -0.69
CA LEU A 127 5.18 -1.96 -0.90
C LEU A 127 5.42 -1.72 -2.40
N ILE A 128 4.97 -0.56 -2.90
CA ILE A 128 5.34 -0.16 -4.26
C ILE A 128 6.83 0.16 -4.35
N GLY A 129 7.45 -0.21 -5.47
CA GLY A 129 8.84 0.16 -5.78
C GLY A 129 8.96 1.56 -6.38
N GLU A 130 10.20 2.01 -6.63
CA GLU A 130 10.44 3.35 -7.21
C GLU A 130 9.74 3.53 -8.57
N GLU A 131 9.87 2.57 -9.47
CA GLU A 131 9.24 2.64 -10.79
C GLU A 131 7.71 2.73 -10.67
N GLN A 132 7.10 1.89 -9.82
CA GLN A 132 5.67 1.90 -9.55
C GLN A 132 5.21 3.24 -8.93
N TYR A 133 6.00 3.82 -8.03
CA TYR A 133 5.72 5.12 -7.45
C TYR A 133 5.73 6.23 -8.52
N ARG A 134 6.72 6.20 -9.43
CA ARG A 134 6.79 7.15 -10.55
C ARG A 134 5.63 6.99 -11.54
N GLU A 135 5.18 5.75 -11.80
CA GLU A 135 3.98 5.50 -12.63
C GLU A 135 2.71 6.03 -11.95
N LEU A 136 2.54 5.78 -10.64
CA LEU A 136 1.43 6.34 -9.87
C LEU A 136 1.38 7.88 -10.01
N GLN A 137 2.52 8.55 -9.93
CA GLN A 137 2.62 10.01 -10.02
C GLN A 137 2.25 10.59 -11.39
N LYS A 138 2.14 9.77 -12.43
CA LYS A 138 1.61 10.18 -13.75
C LYS A 138 0.08 10.24 -13.76
N LEU A 139 -0.58 9.57 -12.81
CA LEU A 139 -2.03 9.49 -12.69
C LEU A 139 -2.64 10.61 -11.83
N GLY A 140 -1.80 11.39 -11.16
CA GLY A 140 -2.21 12.48 -10.27
C GLY A 140 -1.05 12.99 -9.41
N GLU A 141 -1.35 13.90 -8.51
CA GLU A 141 -0.38 14.42 -7.54
C GLU A 141 -0.57 13.72 -6.19
N PHE A 142 0.42 12.91 -5.80
CA PHE A 142 0.38 12.13 -4.57
C PHE A 142 1.55 12.51 -3.66
N ASP A 143 1.32 12.43 -2.34
CA ASP A 143 2.32 12.73 -1.31
C ASP A 143 2.89 14.16 -1.40
N THR A 144 2.01 15.14 -1.64
CA THR A 144 2.43 16.55 -1.71
C THR A 144 2.75 17.14 -0.34
N LYS A 145 2.24 16.54 0.75
CA LYS A 145 2.47 16.91 2.16
C LYS A 145 3.09 15.78 2.98
N THR A 146 2.98 14.56 2.50
CA THR A 146 3.46 13.35 3.15
C THR A 146 4.63 12.72 2.41
N GLN A 147 5.11 11.58 2.91
CA GLN A 147 6.16 10.76 2.32
C GLN A 147 5.74 9.30 2.40
N SER A 148 6.18 8.50 1.44
CA SER A 148 5.91 7.07 1.43
C SER A 148 7.21 6.27 1.35
N TRP A 149 7.42 5.35 2.29
CA TRP A 149 8.41 4.30 2.13
C TRP A 149 8.11 3.52 0.86
N ILE A 150 9.16 3.21 0.10
CA ILE A 150 9.08 2.40 -1.11
C ILE A 150 9.99 1.18 -0.96
N LYS A 151 9.72 0.12 -1.74
CA LYS A 151 10.52 -1.11 -1.72
C LYS A 151 11.98 -0.79 -1.96
N THR A 152 12.80 -1.07 -0.95
CA THR A 152 14.23 -0.76 -0.96
C THR A 152 15.03 -1.94 -1.50
N PRO A 153 15.96 -1.73 -2.44
CA PRO A 153 16.91 -2.74 -2.87
C PRO A 153 17.71 -3.33 -1.70
N SER A 154 18.00 -4.64 -1.78
CA SER A 154 18.61 -5.36 -0.67
C SER A 154 20.03 -4.92 -0.35
N ASP A 155 20.77 -4.43 -1.33
CA ASP A 155 22.13 -3.86 -1.16
C ASP A 155 22.11 -2.59 -0.32
N ILE A 156 21.17 -1.68 -0.58
CA ILE A 156 20.94 -0.48 0.23
C ILE A 156 20.49 -0.86 1.63
N ARG A 157 19.53 -1.81 1.74
CA ARG A 157 19.00 -2.22 3.06
C ARG A 157 20.06 -2.86 3.94
N LYS A 158 20.96 -3.68 3.38
CA LYS A 158 22.09 -4.30 4.09
C LYS A 158 23.06 -3.28 4.70
N LEU A 159 23.12 -2.09 4.13
CA LEU A 159 23.92 -0.97 4.66
C LEU A 159 23.15 -0.11 5.68
N GLY A 160 21.96 -0.54 6.11
CA GLY A 160 21.14 0.16 7.11
C GLY A 160 20.20 1.22 6.54
N GLY A 161 20.20 1.44 5.23
CA GLY A 161 19.38 2.42 4.53
C GLY A 161 18.00 1.90 4.17
N ALA A 162 17.07 2.83 3.90
CA ALA A 162 15.80 2.58 3.26
C ALA A 162 15.39 3.77 2.39
N LEU A 163 14.63 3.49 1.31
CA LEU A 163 14.18 4.50 0.35
C LEU A 163 12.76 4.96 0.67
N PHE A 164 12.52 6.25 0.48
CA PHE A 164 11.19 6.85 0.51
C PHE A 164 11.06 7.90 -0.60
N ALA A 165 9.83 8.24 -0.94
CA ALA A 165 9.55 9.17 -2.01
C ALA A 165 8.45 10.15 -1.61
N ASP A 166 8.42 11.30 -2.27
CA ASP A 166 7.38 12.31 -2.18
C ASP A 166 7.29 13.14 -3.47
N ARG A 167 6.31 14.05 -3.50
CA ARG A 167 6.19 15.07 -4.54
C ARG A 167 6.31 16.46 -3.92
N ARG A 168 7.26 17.25 -4.36
CA ARG A 168 7.47 18.64 -3.94
C ARG A 168 7.80 19.50 -5.14
N TYR A 169 7.33 20.75 -5.13
CA TYR A 169 7.62 21.72 -6.19
C TYR A 169 7.27 21.22 -7.61
N GLY A 170 6.20 20.40 -7.73
CA GLY A 170 5.81 19.79 -9.01
C GLY A 170 6.68 18.60 -9.47
N HIS A 171 7.70 18.19 -8.71
CA HIS A 171 8.64 17.12 -9.04
C HIS A 171 8.52 15.94 -8.07
N VAL A 172 8.80 14.74 -8.59
CA VAL A 172 8.89 13.51 -7.81
C VAL A 172 10.33 13.30 -7.37
N PHE A 173 10.52 13.17 -6.06
CA PHE A 173 11.82 12.92 -5.46
C PHE A 173 11.85 11.52 -4.83
N VAL A 174 13.01 10.87 -4.94
CA VAL A 174 13.33 9.65 -4.21
C VAL A 174 14.53 9.97 -3.32
N TYR A 175 14.38 9.65 -2.03
CA TYR A 175 15.37 9.93 -1.00
C TYR A 175 15.74 8.65 -0.26
N HIS A 176 16.70 8.78 0.62
CA HIS A 176 17.07 7.73 1.56
C HIS A 176 17.06 8.24 3.00
N ASN A 177 16.89 7.31 3.93
CA ASN A 177 17.15 7.54 5.34
C ASN A 177 17.63 6.22 5.97
N SER A 178 18.07 6.26 7.23
CA SER A 178 18.23 5.00 7.98
C SER A 178 16.89 4.31 8.14
N ALA A 179 16.86 3.00 7.99
CA ALA A 179 15.61 2.21 8.08
C ALA A 179 14.86 2.40 9.41
N PRO A 180 15.51 2.61 10.58
CA PRO A 180 14.85 2.92 11.84
C PRO A 180 14.24 4.32 11.94
N SER A 181 14.40 5.20 10.95
CA SER A 181 13.78 6.52 10.99
C SER A 181 12.24 6.41 10.81
N PHE A 182 11.50 7.23 11.54
CA PHE A 182 10.06 7.35 11.37
C PHE A 182 9.59 8.77 11.67
N TYR A 183 8.53 9.21 11.00
CA TYR A 183 7.98 10.55 11.11
C TYR A 183 6.46 10.49 10.95
N SER A 184 5.75 11.38 11.62
CA SER A 184 4.29 11.46 11.56
C SER A 184 3.71 11.65 10.15
N VAL A 185 4.51 12.18 9.22
CA VAL A 185 4.15 12.39 7.81
C VAL A 185 4.63 11.28 6.88
N ARG A 186 5.38 10.28 7.39
CA ARG A 186 5.91 9.18 6.60
C ARG A 186 5.16 7.89 6.86
N GLY A 187 4.53 7.38 5.81
CA GLY A 187 3.89 6.07 5.80
C GLY A 187 4.40 5.21 4.65
N PHE A 188 3.52 4.47 4.00
CA PHE A 188 3.80 3.70 2.80
C PHE A 188 2.56 3.54 1.92
N ARG A 189 2.78 3.27 0.64
CA ARG A 189 1.75 2.87 -0.31
C ARG A 189 1.95 1.43 -0.71
N ALA A 190 0.85 0.73 -0.87
CA ALA A 190 0.82 -0.67 -1.22
C ALA A 190 0.32 -0.91 -2.64
N SER A 191 0.70 -2.04 -3.19
CA SER A 191 0.15 -2.62 -4.42
C SER A 191 -0.43 -4.00 -4.17
N LEU A 192 -1.43 -4.35 -4.99
CA LEU A 192 -2.04 -5.67 -5.00
C LEU A 192 -2.34 -6.08 -6.44
N LYS A 193 -2.01 -7.32 -6.80
CA LYS A 193 -2.44 -7.96 -8.05
C LYS A 193 -3.61 -8.92 -7.77
N VAL A 194 -4.61 -8.89 -8.63
CA VAL A 194 -5.85 -9.67 -8.51
C VAL A 194 -6.17 -10.43 -9.78
#